data_ef66cd28ef4efbcd7eb8a3dba3baf260
#
_entry.id   ef66cd28ef4efbcd7eb8a3dba3baf260
#
_cell.length_a   1.000
_cell.length_b   1.000
_cell.length_c   1.000
_cell.angle_alpha   90.00
_cell.angle_beta   90.00
_cell.angle_gamma   90.00
#
_symmetry.space_group_name_H-M   'P 1'
#
loop_
_entity.id
_entity.type
_entity.pdbx_description
1 polymer ?
#
loop_
_entity_poly.entity_id
_entity_poly.type
_entity_poly.pdbx_seq_one_letter_code
_entity_poly.pdbx_strand_id
1 'polypeptide(L)'
;MKNRKKVLAALLAGVMTLSMGTTVFAAAEDGYALKATNTEAKSPDNDLVIAIEGSVSSMDPANIPDTNAISATRGCYEMLVAFDENQEIQGQLAESYEVSEDSLTYTFHLREGVKFTDGTDFNAAAVKANYDRIIDKENNLRQRRTFVVTGEDGSETYRVESIETPDDYTVVFKLTEPWAPFINRMTQICMISPAALEEYGNDIMNHPVGTGPFICTEWEEGDHTTFERNEDYWGEKASVDTVTIKEVPEAGSRTAMLQTGEADLVYPMPADQIEAIKGNDDVNVLAADSNIMRYVTRNMNVPELKDEKVRQAMNYAIDKDAYVQLMYSGYAKPATSIVPSIIGGYKEQTPYTYDLEKAKELMKEAGYEDGFKLTLWGDNSTQEVKGMTFIKQMLAQINIDVEVLPMEPATLNDKIYVDQEEAEVNMWYVNWSASDFTMDGSVRSLLHSDMVPPTSANTAYFVNEDFDKLLDEGLATADPDKQAEIYGEAQTIAWEAAPWLFLGNDQILYASKSYLSGAYVSPDGAFNFTNAVLAQ
;
A
#
# COMPACT_ATOMS: atom_id res chain seq x y z
N MET A 1 -40.30 62.06 39.66
CA MET A 1 -40.26 60.62 39.88
C MET A 1 -39.69 60.00 38.61
N LYS A 2 -38.62 59.83 38.54
CA LYS A 2 -37.37 59.06 38.52
C LYS A 2 -37.57 57.71 37.81
N ASN A 3 -37.07 57.62 36.58
CA ASN A 3 -36.68 56.35 36.00
C ASN A 3 -35.32 56.48 35.33
N ARG A 4 -34.36 55.82 35.91
CA ARG A 4 -32.99 55.67 35.38
C ARG A 4 -33.02 54.61 34.30
N LYS A 5 -32.71 54.94 33.08
CA LYS A 5 -32.35 53.99 32.03
C LYS A 5 -30.84 53.78 32.06
N LYS A 6 -30.46 52.55 32.34
CA LYS A 6 -29.08 52.09 32.17
C LYS A 6 -28.83 51.87 30.69
N VAL A 7 -27.86 52.55 30.15
CA VAL A 7 -27.29 52.33 28.81
C VAL A 7 -26.31 51.17 28.96
N LEU A 8 -26.57 50.08 28.28
CA LEU A 8 -25.64 48.93 28.12
C LEU A 8 -24.90 49.18 26.81
N ALA A 9 -23.60 49.51 26.88
CA ALA A 9 -22.73 49.57 25.73
C ALA A 9 -22.35 48.12 25.34
N ALA A 10 -22.83 47.67 24.20
CA ALA A 10 -22.39 46.43 23.59
C ALA A 10 -21.15 46.70 22.77
N LEU A 11 -19.98 46.25 23.24
CA LEU A 11 -18.77 46.13 22.45
C LEU A 11 -18.98 44.98 21.44
N LEU A 12 -19.14 45.33 20.16
CA LEU A 12 -18.99 44.38 19.06
C LEU A 12 -17.48 44.09 18.91
N ALA A 13 -17.01 43.01 19.50
CA ALA A 13 -15.78 42.38 19.08
C ALA A 13 -16.08 41.63 17.79
N GLY A 14 -15.67 42.18 16.66
CA GLY A 14 -15.69 41.48 15.39
C GLY A 14 -14.67 40.35 15.41
N VAL A 15 -15.17 39.13 15.63
CA VAL A 15 -14.42 37.92 15.30
C VAL A 15 -14.49 37.80 13.78
N MET A 16 -13.41 38.19 13.10
CA MET A 16 -13.16 37.73 11.74
C MET A 16 -12.88 36.22 11.85
N THR A 17 -13.90 35.44 11.65
CA THR A 17 -13.71 34.02 11.25
C THR A 17 -13.14 34.08 9.84
N LEU A 18 -11.81 33.93 9.71
CA LEU A 18 -11.26 33.40 8.49
C LEU A 18 -11.97 32.07 8.25
N SER A 19 -12.86 32.05 7.28
CA SER A 19 -13.28 30.81 6.64
C SER A 19 -12.06 30.28 5.90
N MET A 20 -11.20 29.51 6.58
CA MET A 20 -10.35 28.57 5.90
C MET A 20 -11.32 27.66 5.17
N GLY A 21 -11.32 27.76 3.85
CA GLY A 21 -11.99 26.78 3.00
C GLY A 21 -11.45 25.42 3.41
N THR A 22 -12.25 24.64 4.08
CA THR A 22 -12.03 23.23 4.28
C THR A 22 -12.10 22.62 2.90
N THR A 23 -10.94 22.46 2.26
CA THR A 23 -10.81 21.48 1.19
C THR A 23 -11.27 20.17 1.79
N VAL A 24 -12.41 19.68 1.33
CA VAL A 24 -12.94 18.36 1.72
C VAL A 24 -11.97 17.34 1.15
N PHE A 25 -11.01 16.93 1.97
CA PHE A 25 -10.32 15.68 1.74
C PHE A 25 -11.37 14.60 2.00
N ALA A 26 -11.75 13.86 0.98
CA ALA A 26 -12.52 12.64 1.16
C ALA A 26 -11.63 11.69 1.96
N ALA A 27 -11.80 11.70 3.27
CA ALA A 27 -11.24 10.69 4.14
C ALA A 27 -11.97 9.37 3.88
N ALA A 28 -11.29 8.26 4.13
CA ALA A 28 -11.76 6.89 3.93
C ALA A 28 -13.06 6.49 4.68
N GLU A 29 -13.78 7.39 5.30
CA GLU A 29 -15.13 7.14 5.88
C GLU A 29 -16.19 6.83 4.81
N ASP A 30 -15.91 7.15 3.52
CA ASP A 30 -16.85 6.97 2.39
C ASP A 30 -16.29 6.05 1.28
N GLY A 31 -15.22 5.28 1.55
CA GLY A 31 -14.51 4.45 0.56
C GLY A 31 -13.54 5.25 -0.31
N TYR A 32 -12.78 4.55 -1.17
CA TYR A 32 -11.77 5.15 -2.05
C TYR A 32 -12.34 5.66 -3.37
N ALA A 33 -13.55 5.24 -3.77
CA ALA A 33 -14.15 5.60 -5.05
C ALA A 33 -14.43 7.11 -5.15
N LEU A 34 -13.97 7.70 -6.24
CA LEU A 34 -14.23 9.10 -6.60
C LEU A 34 -15.72 9.40 -6.63
N LYS A 35 -16.11 10.56 -6.11
CA LYS A 35 -17.45 11.13 -6.25
C LYS A 35 -17.37 12.38 -7.12
N ALA A 36 -18.28 12.50 -8.11
CA ALA A 36 -18.40 13.73 -8.87
C ALA A 36 -18.76 14.89 -7.91
N THR A 37 -17.94 15.93 -7.87
CA THR A 37 -18.12 17.08 -6.95
C THR A 37 -18.83 18.24 -7.62
N ASN A 38 -18.77 18.34 -8.95
CA ASN A 38 -19.47 19.36 -9.71
C ASN A 38 -20.47 18.68 -10.66
N THR A 39 -21.75 18.69 -10.32
CA THR A 39 -22.83 18.06 -11.11
C THR A 39 -23.17 18.83 -12.38
N GLU A 40 -22.66 20.05 -12.56
CA GLU A 40 -22.83 20.86 -13.77
C GLU A 40 -21.68 20.65 -14.77
N ALA A 41 -20.52 20.19 -14.29
CA ALA A 41 -19.38 19.86 -15.15
C ALA A 41 -19.68 18.58 -15.94
N LYS A 42 -19.28 18.58 -17.21
CA LYS A 42 -19.55 17.50 -18.16
C LYS A 42 -18.28 17.09 -18.87
N SER A 43 -18.13 15.81 -19.11
CA SER A 43 -17.11 15.30 -20.04
C SER A 43 -17.49 15.65 -21.48
N PRO A 44 -16.52 15.95 -22.35
CA PRO A 44 -16.79 16.19 -23.77
C PRO A 44 -17.23 14.94 -24.54
N ASP A 45 -16.83 13.77 -24.06
CA ASP A 45 -17.08 12.46 -24.64
C ASP A 45 -17.14 11.39 -23.53
N ASN A 46 -17.21 10.11 -23.91
CA ASN A 46 -17.27 8.98 -22.97
C ASN A 46 -15.94 8.19 -22.92
N ASP A 47 -14.83 8.85 -23.23
CA ASP A 47 -13.49 8.29 -23.27
C ASP A 47 -12.71 8.77 -22.05
N LEU A 48 -12.23 7.83 -21.22
CA LEU A 48 -11.46 8.13 -20.00
C LEU A 48 -9.97 8.18 -20.32
N VAL A 49 -9.33 9.29 -19.99
CA VAL A 49 -7.87 9.44 -20.10
C VAL A 49 -7.23 9.53 -18.74
N ILE A 50 -6.29 8.61 -18.47
CA ILE A 50 -5.52 8.55 -17.21
C ILE A 50 -4.06 8.84 -17.54
N ALA A 51 -3.47 9.90 -16.94
CA ALA A 51 -2.04 10.20 -17.10
C ALA A 51 -1.25 9.73 -15.87
N ILE A 52 -0.25 8.87 -16.10
CA ILE A 52 0.58 8.25 -15.06
C ILE A 52 2.05 8.64 -15.20
N GLU A 53 2.83 8.52 -14.10
CA GLU A 53 4.26 8.84 -14.10
C GLU A 53 5.14 7.77 -14.74
N GLY A 54 4.89 6.50 -14.42
CA GLY A 54 5.70 5.39 -14.85
C GLY A 54 5.08 4.62 -16.01
N SER A 55 5.74 3.55 -16.42
CA SER A 55 5.30 2.72 -17.53
C SER A 55 4.39 1.57 -17.08
N VAL A 56 3.54 1.10 -17.99
CA VAL A 56 2.89 -0.21 -17.92
C VAL A 56 3.88 -1.23 -18.50
N SER A 57 4.66 -1.87 -17.63
CA SER A 57 5.81 -2.68 -18.03
C SER A 57 5.45 -4.09 -18.53
N SER A 58 4.23 -4.55 -18.30
CA SER A 58 3.76 -5.88 -18.69
C SER A 58 2.25 -5.97 -18.66
N MET A 59 1.68 -6.69 -19.62
CA MET A 59 0.28 -7.14 -19.60
C MET A 59 0.13 -8.64 -19.26
N ASP A 60 1.22 -9.34 -18.86
CA ASP A 60 1.13 -10.66 -18.24
C ASP A 60 0.97 -10.51 -16.71
N PRO A 61 -0.23 -10.73 -16.15
CA PRO A 61 -0.51 -10.46 -14.74
C PRO A 61 0.27 -11.37 -13.78
N ALA A 62 0.81 -12.50 -14.23
CA ALA A 62 1.64 -13.39 -13.42
C ALA A 62 3.12 -12.94 -13.34
N ASN A 63 3.52 -11.95 -14.16
CA ASN A 63 4.91 -11.47 -14.24
C ASN A 63 5.04 -9.94 -14.13
N ILE A 64 4.22 -9.30 -13.33
CA ILE A 64 4.18 -7.85 -13.12
C ILE A 64 5.20 -7.43 -12.05
N PRO A 65 6.07 -6.44 -12.34
CA PRO A 65 7.00 -5.88 -11.38
C PRO A 65 6.50 -4.62 -10.65
N ASP A 66 5.48 -3.92 -11.15
CA ASP A 66 5.07 -2.58 -10.72
C ASP A 66 3.55 -2.38 -10.64
N THR A 67 3.11 -1.34 -9.92
CA THR A 67 1.69 -1.03 -9.67
C THR A 67 0.94 -0.49 -10.88
N ASN A 68 1.62 0.15 -11.85
CA ASN A 68 0.97 0.64 -13.07
C ASN A 68 0.50 -0.53 -13.94
N ALA A 69 1.35 -1.57 -14.09
CA ALA A 69 0.98 -2.79 -14.78
C ALA A 69 -0.12 -3.57 -14.05
N ILE A 70 -0.11 -3.61 -12.69
CA ILE A 70 -1.23 -4.15 -11.91
C ILE A 70 -2.52 -3.42 -12.26
N SER A 71 -2.49 -2.09 -12.31
CA SER A 71 -3.67 -1.26 -12.61
C SER A 71 -4.21 -1.53 -14.01
N ALA A 72 -3.33 -1.55 -15.01
CA ALA A 72 -3.70 -1.80 -16.40
C ALA A 72 -4.31 -3.20 -16.58
N THR A 73 -3.70 -4.23 -15.98
CA THR A 73 -4.18 -5.62 -16.10
C THR A 73 -5.55 -5.85 -15.46
N ARG A 74 -5.90 -5.10 -14.40
CA ARG A 74 -7.25 -5.17 -13.78
C ARG A 74 -8.39 -4.74 -14.71
N GLY A 75 -8.11 -4.03 -15.81
CA GLY A 75 -9.11 -3.75 -16.85
C GLY A 75 -9.52 -4.99 -17.64
N CYS A 76 -8.57 -5.91 -17.90
CA CYS A 76 -8.75 -7.09 -18.73
C CYS A 76 -8.99 -8.37 -17.96
N TYR A 77 -8.39 -8.49 -16.75
CA TYR A 77 -8.37 -9.73 -15.99
C TYR A 77 -9.09 -9.58 -14.66
N GLU A 78 -9.68 -10.66 -14.24
CA GLU A 78 -10.34 -10.77 -12.95
C GLU A 78 -9.75 -11.92 -12.12
N MET A 79 -10.01 -11.88 -10.82
CA MET A 79 -9.53 -12.82 -9.82
C MET A 79 -10.72 -13.65 -9.26
N LEU A 80 -10.45 -14.69 -8.47
CA LEU A 80 -11.51 -15.41 -7.76
C LEU A 80 -12.20 -14.50 -6.74
N VAL A 81 -11.41 -13.74 -6.00
CA VAL A 81 -11.84 -12.72 -5.05
C VAL A 81 -11.04 -11.44 -5.30
N ALA A 82 -11.61 -10.28 -5.00
CA ALA A 82 -10.97 -8.98 -5.18
C ALA A 82 -11.28 -8.05 -4.01
N PHE A 83 -10.44 -7.04 -3.80
CA PHE A 83 -10.79 -5.92 -2.92
C PHE A 83 -11.79 -5.00 -3.61
N ASP A 84 -12.84 -4.61 -2.89
CA ASP A 84 -13.73 -3.54 -3.31
C ASP A 84 -13.13 -2.14 -3.03
N GLU A 85 -13.90 -1.08 -3.30
CA GLU A 85 -13.51 0.30 -3.04
C GLU A 85 -13.37 0.65 -1.55
N ASN A 86 -13.80 -0.22 -0.64
CA ASN A 86 -13.64 -0.08 0.81
C ASN A 86 -12.49 -0.93 1.35
N GLN A 87 -11.76 -1.63 0.48
CA GLN A 87 -10.71 -2.59 0.81
C GLN A 87 -11.26 -3.83 1.56
N GLU A 88 -12.51 -4.20 1.34
CA GLU A 88 -13.10 -5.44 1.80
C GLU A 88 -13.00 -6.51 0.70
N ILE A 89 -12.64 -7.74 1.06
CA ILE A 89 -12.54 -8.84 0.10
C ILE A 89 -13.93 -9.31 -0.28
N GLN A 90 -14.24 -9.23 -1.58
CA GLN A 90 -15.49 -9.66 -2.18
C GLN A 90 -15.27 -10.79 -3.18
N GLY A 91 -16.31 -11.62 -3.38
CA GLY A 91 -16.32 -12.59 -4.48
C GLY A 91 -16.34 -11.89 -5.84
N GLN A 92 -15.46 -12.28 -6.75
CA GLN A 92 -15.43 -11.79 -8.14
C GLN A 92 -15.78 -12.91 -9.10
N LEU A 93 -14.86 -13.71 -9.59
CA LEU A 93 -15.13 -14.91 -10.39
C LEU A 93 -15.64 -16.09 -9.55
N ALA A 94 -15.39 -16.10 -8.24
CA ALA A 94 -16.09 -16.94 -7.29
C ALA A 94 -17.27 -16.17 -6.67
N GLU A 95 -18.44 -16.81 -6.56
CA GLU A 95 -19.60 -16.24 -5.85
C GLU A 95 -19.40 -16.26 -4.33
N SER A 96 -18.70 -17.29 -3.85
CA SER A 96 -18.39 -17.49 -2.44
C SER A 96 -17.18 -18.40 -2.26
N TYR A 97 -16.66 -18.43 -1.05
CA TYR A 97 -15.67 -19.42 -0.62
C TYR A 97 -15.93 -19.88 0.81
N GLU A 98 -15.43 -21.06 1.14
CA GLU A 98 -15.49 -21.67 2.46
C GLU A 98 -14.09 -22.02 2.93
N VAL A 99 -13.83 -21.89 4.23
CA VAL A 99 -12.55 -22.25 4.86
C VAL A 99 -12.83 -23.34 5.90
N SER A 100 -12.05 -24.43 5.88
CA SER A 100 -12.16 -25.49 6.88
C SER A 100 -11.72 -25.00 8.28
N GLU A 101 -12.20 -25.65 9.33
CA GLU A 101 -11.87 -25.28 10.73
C GLU A 101 -10.36 -25.33 11.04
N ASP A 102 -9.62 -26.18 10.34
CA ASP A 102 -8.15 -26.30 10.45
C ASP A 102 -7.39 -25.30 9.55
N SER A 103 -8.09 -24.47 8.80
CA SER A 103 -7.52 -23.49 7.85
C SER A 103 -6.64 -24.10 6.74
N LEU A 104 -6.79 -25.39 6.46
CA LEU A 104 -6.02 -26.11 5.46
C LEU A 104 -6.75 -26.26 4.12
N THR A 105 -8.08 -26.12 4.10
CA THR A 105 -8.88 -26.33 2.89
C THR A 105 -9.70 -25.09 2.58
N TYR A 106 -9.55 -24.59 1.36
CA TYR A 106 -10.32 -23.46 0.82
C TYR A 106 -11.11 -23.93 -0.38
N THR A 107 -12.45 -23.87 -0.31
CA THR A 107 -13.35 -24.25 -1.38
C THR A 107 -13.98 -23.02 -2.00
N PHE A 108 -13.74 -22.79 -3.29
CA PHE A 108 -14.33 -21.70 -4.07
C PHE A 108 -15.46 -22.23 -4.94
N HIS A 109 -16.60 -21.55 -4.90
CA HIS A 109 -17.75 -21.79 -5.77
C HIS A 109 -17.74 -20.74 -6.87
N LEU A 110 -17.47 -21.16 -8.10
CA LEU A 110 -17.29 -20.28 -9.26
C LEU A 110 -18.63 -19.83 -9.85
N ARG A 111 -18.64 -18.65 -10.45
CA ARG A 111 -19.78 -18.18 -11.24
C ARG A 111 -19.95 -19.00 -12.50
N GLU A 112 -21.21 -19.35 -12.82
CA GLU A 112 -21.55 -20.05 -14.04
C GLU A 112 -21.70 -19.08 -15.22
N GLY A 113 -21.37 -19.50 -16.43
CA GLY A 113 -21.62 -18.78 -17.68
C GLY A 113 -20.65 -17.63 -17.96
N VAL A 114 -19.60 -17.46 -17.15
CA VAL A 114 -18.53 -16.49 -17.43
C VAL A 114 -17.69 -16.96 -18.62
N LYS A 115 -17.34 -16.02 -19.51
CA LYS A 115 -16.48 -16.28 -20.66
C LYS A 115 -15.26 -15.37 -20.66
N PHE A 116 -14.17 -15.92 -21.17
CA PHE A 116 -13.03 -15.11 -21.59
C PHE A 116 -13.35 -14.31 -22.86
N THR A 117 -12.59 -13.26 -23.11
CA THR A 117 -12.77 -12.39 -24.29
C THR A 117 -12.49 -13.08 -25.62
N ASP A 118 -11.86 -14.26 -25.62
CA ASP A 118 -11.74 -15.15 -26.78
C ASP A 118 -12.96 -16.06 -27.00
N GLY A 119 -13.98 -15.96 -26.13
CA GLY A 119 -15.23 -16.73 -26.19
C GLY A 119 -15.17 -18.09 -25.51
N THR A 120 -14.02 -18.51 -24.96
CA THR A 120 -13.89 -19.76 -24.20
C THR A 120 -14.53 -19.62 -22.80
N ASP A 121 -14.95 -20.75 -22.21
CA ASP A 121 -15.63 -20.75 -20.93
C ASP A 121 -14.63 -20.65 -19.76
N PHE A 122 -14.92 -19.80 -18.77
CA PHE A 122 -14.24 -19.81 -17.47
C PHE A 122 -14.85 -20.91 -16.60
N ASN A 123 -13.99 -21.76 -16.01
CA ASN A 123 -14.38 -22.87 -15.16
C ASN A 123 -13.23 -23.29 -14.23
N ALA A 124 -13.46 -24.34 -13.41
CA ALA A 124 -12.48 -24.88 -12.46
C ALA A 124 -11.17 -25.35 -13.13
N ALA A 125 -11.25 -25.88 -14.34
CA ALA A 125 -10.06 -26.29 -15.08
C ALA A 125 -9.20 -25.07 -15.49
N ALA A 126 -9.82 -23.92 -15.82
CA ALA A 126 -9.10 -22.71 -16.11
C ALA A 126 -8.37 -22.16 -14.88
N VAL A 127 -8.98 -22.21 -13.69
CA VAL A 127 -8.34 -21.82 -12.43
C VAL A 127 -7.10 -22.68 -12.18
N LYS A 128 -7.25 -24.02 -12.31
CA LYS A 128 -6.13 -24.94 -12.12
C LYS A 128 -5.00 -24.70 -13.13
N ALA A 129 -5.32 -24.46 -14.40
CA ALA A 129 -4.33 -24.18 -15.44
C ALA A 129 -3.50 -22.91 -15.14
N ASN A 130 -4.14 -21.84 -14.64
CA ASN A 130 -3.45 -20.63 -14.23
C ASN A 130 -2.51 -20.86 -13.05
N TYR A 131 -2.96 -21.60 -12.04
CA TYR A 131 -2.12 -21.94 -10.90
C TYR A 131 -0.93 -22.85 -11.33
N ASP A 132 -1.17 -23.90 -12.11
CA ASP A 132 -0.13 -24.79 -12.61
C ASP A 132 0.93 -24.02 -13.40
N ARG A 133 0.51 -23.04 -14.21
CA ARG A 133 1.43 -22.14 -14.92
C ARG A 133 2.30 -21.33 -13.94
N ILE A 134 1.71 -20.76 -12.89
CA ILE A 134 2.41 -19.92 -11.93
C ILE A 134 3.48 -20.70 -11.17
N ILE A 135 3.17 -21.92 -10.72
CA ILE A 135 4.11 -22.71 -9.92
C ILE A 135 5.18 -23.42 -10.74
N ASP A 136 4.99 -23.56 -12.05
CA ASP A 136 5.99 -24.18 -12.93
C ASP A 136 7.23 -23.28 -13.01
N LYS A 137 8.37 -23.80 -12.55
CA LYS A 137 9.64 -23.07 -12.53
C LYS A 137 10.18 -22.75 -13.92
N GLU A 138 9.80 -23.51 -14.93
CA GLU A 138 10.27 -23.29 -16.31
C GLU A 138 9.67 -21.97 -16.88
N ASN A 139 8.53 -21.52 -16.38
CA ASN A 139 7.92 -20.25 -16.76
C ASN A 139 8.60 -19.02 -16.12
N ASN A 140 9.38 -19.20 -15.05
CA ASN A 140 10.11 -18.15 -14.34
C ASN A 140 9.26 -16.92 -13.96
N LEU A 141 8.02 -17.15 -13.49
CA LEU A 141 7.05 -16.09 -13.18
C LEU A 141 7.28 -15.51 -11.78
N ARG A 142 7.14 -14.20 -11.66
CA ARG A 142 7.30 -13.49 -10.37
C ARG A 142 6.29 -13.95 -9.31
N GLN A 143 5.05 -14.25 -9.71
CA GLN A 143 4.01 -14.72 -8.79
C GLN A 143 4.31 -16.10 -8.19
N ARG A 144 5.23 -16.87 -8.76
CA ARG A 144 5.63 -18.17 -8.22
C ARG A 144 6.04 -18.10 -6.75
N ARG A 145 6.76 -17.04 -6.37
CA ARG A 145 7.21 -16.81 -4.98
C ARG A 145 6.07 -16.67 -3.95
N THR A 146 4.85 -16.43 -4.42
CA THR A 146 3.67 -16.40 -3.54
C THR A 146 3.35 -17.79 -3.00
N PHE A 147 3.53 -18.82 -3.82
CA PHE A 147 3.13 -20.20 -3.50
C PHE A 147 4.31 -21.14 -3.25
N VAL A 148 5.52 -20.74 -3.65
CA VAL A 148 6.72 -21.57 -3.53
C VAL A 148 7.81 -20.79 -2.81
N VAL A 149 8.21 -21.30 -1.66
CA VAL A 149 9.34 -20.76 -0.89
C VAL A 149 10.59 -21.56 -1.27
N THR A 150 11.65 -20.85 -1.69
CA THR A 150 12.94 -21.47 -2.03
C THR A 150 13.92 -21.22 -0.89
N GLY A 151 14.43 -22.30 -0.29
CA GLY A 151 15.46 -22.24 0.74
C GLY A 151 16.84 -21.91 0.19
N GLU A 152 17.77 -21.53 1.05
CA GLU A 152 19.17 -21.20 0.68
C GLU A 152 19.91 -22.38 0.03
N ASP A 153 19.54 -23.60 0.39
CA ASP A 153 20.07 -24.84 -0.21
C ASP A 153 19.43 -25.20 -1.56
N GLY A 154 18.51 -24.34 -2.06
CA GLY A 154 17.75 -24.57 -3.29
C GLY A 154 16.58 -25.54 -3.11
N SER A 155 16.24 -25.94 -1.87
CA SER A 155 15.02 -26.71 -1.59
C SER A 155 13.78 -25.86 -1.85
N GLU A 156 12.69 -26.49 -2.29
CA GLU A 156 11.44 -25.81 -2.56
C GLU A 156 10.32 -26.36 -1.65
N THR A 157 9.62 -25.44 -0.98
CA THR A 157 8.43 -25.75 -0.19
C THR A 157 7.22 -25.11 -0.84
N TYR A 158 6.23 -25.92 -1.16
CA TYR A 158 4.99 -25.50 -1.78
C TYR A 158 3.95 -25.24 -0.68
N ARG A 159 3.31 -24.08 -0.70
CA ARG A 159 2.24 -23.71 0.25
C ARG A 159 0.91 -24.40 -0.07
N VAL A 160 0.69 -24.76 -1.34
CA VAL A 160 -0.48 -25.53 -1.78
C VAL A 160 -0.06 -26.95 -2.07
N GLU A 161 -0.66 -27.90 -1.36
CA GLU A 161 -0.45 -29.33 -1.53
C GLU A 161 -1.11 -29.85 -2.80
N SER A 162 -2.37 -29.45 -3.03
CA SER A 162 -3.14 -29.88 -4.20
C SER A 162 -4.27 -28.91 -4.54
N ILE A 163 -4.69 -28.96 -5.82
CA ILE A 163 -5.92 -28.30 -6.30
C ILE A 163 -6.81 -29.39 -6.91
N GLU A 164 -8.00 -29.53 -6.35
CA GLU A 164 -9.03 -30.44 -6.83
C GLU A 164 -10.13 -29.65 -7.54
N THR A 165 -10.64 -30.21 -8.63
CA THR A 165 -11.77 -29.66 -9.41
C THR A 165 -12.84 -30.74 -9.51
N PRO A 166 -13.66 -30.94 -8.43
CA PRO A 166 -14.63 -32.03 -8.36
C PRO A 166 -15.74 -31.91 -9.41
N ASP A 167 -15.99 -30.70 -9.88
CA ASP A 167 -16.90 -30.36 -10.98
C ASP A 167 -16.41 -29.08 -11.68
N ASP A 168 -17.16 -28.61 -12.69
CA ASP A 168 -16.78 -27.46 -13.54
C ASP A 168 -16.76 -26.12 -12.77
N TYR A 169 -17.44 -26.03 -11.63
CA TYR A 169 -17.62 -24.76 -10.90
C TYR A 169 -17.18 -24.81 -9.43
N THR A 170 -16.48 -25.87 -9.04
CA THR A 170 -15.93 -26.01 -7.70
C THR A 170 -14.41 -26.19 -7.75
N VAL A 171 -13.66 -25.35 -7.03
CA VAL A 171 -12.21 -25.48 -6.89
C VAL A 171 -11.85 -25.60 -5.43
N VAL A 172 -11.09 -26.63 -5.08
CA VAL A 172 -10.64 -26.89 -3.70
C VAL A 172 -9.12 -26.81 -3.63
N PHE A 173 -8.62 -25.80 -2.92
CA PHE A 173 -7.20 -25.68 -2.59
C PHE A 173 -6.95 -26.36 -1.25
N LYS A 174 -5.95 -27.23 -1.19
CA LYS A 174 -5.44 -27.81 0.05
C LYS A 174 -4.06 -27.25 0.32
N LEU A 175 -3.88 -26.66 1.49
CA LEU A 175 -2.61 -26.08 1.91
C LEU A 175 -1.77 -27.10 2.66
N THR A 176 -0.45 -26.93 2.62
CA THR A 176 0.51 -27.76 3.36
C THR A 176 0.54 -27.42 4.85
N GLU A 177 0.21 -26.16 5.20
CA GLU A 177 0.13 -25.61 6.55
C GLU A 177 -0.91 -24.49 6.60
N PRO A 178 -1.50 -24.15 7.76
CA PRO A 178 -2.40 -23.02 7.87
C PRO A 178 -1.68 -21.71 7.44
N TRP A 179 -2.32 -20.98 6.54
CA TRP A 179 -1.77 -19.75 5.98
C TRP A 179 -2.87 -18.71 5.79
N ALA A 180 -3.14 -17.90 6.82
CA ALA A 180 -4.21 -16.92 6.83
C ALA A 180 -4.15 -15.89 5.68
N PRO A 181 -2.97 -15.44 5.19
CA PRO A 181 -2.91 -14.55 4.02
C PRO A 181 -3.38 -15.15 2.69
N PHE A 182 -3.73 -16.45 2.63
CA PHE A 182 -4.09 -17.12 1.37
C PHE A 182 -5.18 -16.38 0.61
N ILE A 183 -6.28 -15.99 1.26
CA ILE A 183 -7.38 -15.25 0.60
C ILE A 183 -6.91 -13.88 0.09
N ASN A 184 -6.13 -13.14 0.89
CA ASN A 184 -5.56 -11.86 0.45
C ASN A 184 -4.66 -12.06 -0.78
N ARG A 185 -3.87 -13.13 -0.83
CA ARG A 185 -3.03 -13.45 -2.00
C ARG A 185 -3.85 -13.81 -3.23
N MET A 186 -5.02 -14.44 -3.06
CA MET A 186 -5.91 -14.75 -4.19
C MET A 186 -6.50 -13.51 -4.86
N THR A 187 -6.52 -12.34 -4.20
CA THR A 187 -6.91 -11.05 -4.82
C THR A 187 -5.89 -10.53 -5.85
N GLN A 188 -4.74 -11.18 -5.96
CA GLN A 188 -3.66 -10.80 -6.90
C GLN A 188 -3.49 -11.82 -8.03
N ILE A 189 -4.22 -12.94 -8.01
CA ILE A 189 -4.09 -14.02 -9.00
C ILE A 189 -5.15 -13.87 -10.08
N CYS A 190 -4.78 -13.21 -11.15
CA CYS A 190 -5.64 -13.00 -12.32
C CYS A 190 -5.82 -14.28 -13.14
N MET A 191 -7.01 -14.43 -13.74
CA MET A 191 -7.35 -15.56 -14.59
C MET A 191 -7.16 -15.22 -16.06
N ILE A 192 -6.26 -15.94 -16.72
CA ILE A 192 -5.95 -15.86 -18.16
C ILE A 192 -6.62 -17.01 -18.87
N SER A 193 -7.11 -16.81 -20.10
CA SER A 193 -7.65 -17.89 -20.93
C SER A 193 -6.62 -19.00 -21.14
N PRO A 194 -6.92 -20.27 -20.77
CA PRO A 194 -6.04 -21.41 -21.07
C PRO A 194 -5.78 -21.58 -22.58
N ALA A 195 -6.76 -21.26 -23.42
CA ALA A 195 -6.59 -21.33 -24.87
C ALA A 195 -5.57 -20.28 -25.37
N ALA A 196 -5.63 -19.07 -24.84
CA ALA A 196 -4.64 -18.03 -25.15
C ALA A 196 -3.23 -18.41 -24.60
N LEU A 197 -3.16 -19.02 -23.42
CA LEU A 197 -1.88 -19.53 -22.89
C LEU A 197 -1.29 -20.64 -23.77
N GLU A 198 -2.11 -21.52 -24.30
CA GLU A 198 -1.67 -22.57 -25.23
C GLU A 198 -1.20 -21.98 -26.57
N GLU A 199 -1.89 -20.94 -27.08
CA GLU A 199 -1.56 -20.32 -28.36
C GLU A 199 -0.31 -19.43 -28.29
N TYR A 200 -0.21 -18.56 -27.24
CA TYR A 200 0.81 -17.52 -27.17
C TYR A 200 1.93 -17.81 -26.19
N GLY A 201 1.74 -18.72 -25.22
CA GLY A 201 2.75 -19.07 -24.23
C GLY A 201 3.30 -17.86 -23.47
N ASN A 202 4.63 -17.64 -23.54
CA ASN A 202 5.28 -16.50 -22.88
C ASN A 202 5.03 -15.15 -23.58
N ASP A 203 4.46 -15.14 -24.77
CA ASP A 203 4.07 -13.92 -25.49
C ASP A 203 2.67 -13.40 -25.08
N ILE A 204 2.05 -14.01 -24.07
CA ILE A 204 0.71 -13.64 -23.57
C ILE A 204 0.63 -12.16 -23.15
N MET A 205 1.74 -11.53 -22.78
CA MET A 205 1.79 -10.11 -22.46
C MET A 205 1.37 -9.21 -23.63
N ASN A 206 1.56 -9.65 -24.88
CA ASN A 206 1.14 -8.95 -26.08
C ASN A 206 -0.28 -9.34 -26.54
N HIS A 207 -0.88 -10.33 -25.92
CA HIS A 207 -2.18 -10.90 -26.27
C HIS A 207 -3.05 -11.12 -25.01
N PRO A 208 -3.39 -10.03 -24.26
CA PRO A 208 -4.14 -10.16 -23.03
C PRO A 208 -5.57 -10.66 -23.27
N VAL A 209 -5.88 -11.86 -22.76
CA VAL A 209 -7.18 -12.49 -22.83
C VAL A 209 -7.65 -12.90 -21.44
N GLY A 210 -8.55 -12.14 -20.87
CA GLY A 210 -9.15 -12.34 -19.55
C GLY A 210 -10.67 -12.34 -19.61
N THR A 211 -11.31 -12.19 -18.45
CA THR A 211 -12.76 -12.13 -18.27
C THR A 211 -13.28 -10.72 -18.01
N GLY A 212 -12.39 -9.72 -17.98
CA GLY A 212 -12.66 -8.38 -17.48
C GLY A 212 -13.61 -7.52 -18.31
N PRO A 213 -14.03 -6.37 -17.74
CA PRO A 213 -14.97 -5.42 -18.36
C PRO A 213 -14.39 -4.66 -19.55
N PHE A 214 -13.08 -4.75 -19.78
CA PHE A 214 -12.41 -4.13 -20.91
C PHE A 214 -11.54 -5.14 -21.69
N ILE A 215 -11.29 -4.82 -22.94
CA ILE A 215 -10.37 -5.52 -23.85
C ILE A 215 -9.23 -4.57 -24.15
N CYS A 216 -7.98 -4.97 -23.89
CA CYS A 216 -6.82 -4.21 -24.31
C CYS A 216 -6.66 -4.30 -25.82
N THR A 217 -6.74 -3.17 -26.49
CA THR A 217 -6.64 -3.09 -27.95
C THR A 217 -5.28 -2.63 -28.43
N GLU A 218 -4.54 -1.91 -27.60
CA GLU A 218 -3.19 -1.44 -27.91
C GLU A 218 -2.37 -1.30 -26.62
N TRP A 219 -1.14 -1.77 -26.64
CA TRP A 219 -0.15 -1.56 -25.60
C TRP A 219 1.19 -1.21 -26.22
N GLU A 220 1.61 0.04 -26.03
CA GLU A 220 2.91 0.56 -26.47
C GLU A 220 3.68 1.01 -25.23
N GLU A 221 4.63 0.17 -24.80
CA GLU A 221 5.45 0.43 -23.61
C GLU A 221 6.22 1.76 -23.76
N GLY A 222 6.11 2.62 -22.76
CA GLY A 222 6.73 3.96 -22.75
C GLY A 222 5.87 5.05 -23.40
N ASP A 223 4.67 4.73 -23.90
CA ASP A 223 3.75 5.69 -24.51
C ASP A 223 2.33 5.58 -23.92
N HIS A 224 1.61 4.50 -24.25
CA HIS A 224 0.22 4.34 -23.79
C HIS A 224 -0.28 2.89 -23.80
N THR A 225 -1.42 2.70 -23.10
CA THR A 225 -2.24 1.47 -23.19
C THR A 225 -3.70 1.86 -23.41
N THR A 226 -4.35 1.28 -24.41
CA THR A 226 -5.74 1.57 -24.77
C THR A 226 -6.63 0.34 -24.57
N PHE A 227 -7.81 0.60 -24.02
CA PHE A 227 -8.83 -0.40 -23.74
C PHE A 227 -10.15 0.03 -24.36
N GLU A 228 -10.89 -0.94 -24.88
CA GLU A 228 -12.28 -0.78 -25.30
C GLU A 228 -13.19 -1.56 -24.34
N ARG A 229 -14.40 -1.06 -24.11
CA ARG A 229 -15.40 -1.75 -23.30
C ARG A 229 -15.72 -3.13 -23.88
N ASN A 230 -15.73 -4.13 -23.00
CA ASN A 230 -16.18 -5.48 -23.35
C ASN A 230 -17.71 -5.52 -23.41
N GLU A 231 -18.27 -5.53 -24.62
CA GLU A 231 -19.73 -5.56 -24.83
C GLU A 231 -20.36 -6.91 -24.42
N ASP A 232 -19.57 -7.97 -24.31
CA ASP A 232 -20.01 -9.31 -23.89
C ASP A 232 -19.64 -9.62 -22.42
N TYR A 233 -19.30 -8.57 -21.64
CA TYR A 233 -18.94 -8.73 -20.24
C TYR A 233 -20.08 -9.40 -19.44
N TRP A 234 -19.75 -10.36 -18.61
CA TRP A 234 -20.68 -11.18 -17.81
C TRP A 234 -21.36 -10.39 -16.68
N GLY A 235 -20.73 -9.34 -16.17
CA GLY A 235 -21.22 -8.46 -15.12
C GLY A 235 -21.90 -7.20 -15.64
N GLU A 236 -21.93 -6.15 -14.81
CA GLU A 236 -22.39 -4.83 -15.23
C GLU A 236 -21.38 -4.19 -16.17
N LYS A 237 -21.83 -3.79 -17.37
CA LYS A 237 -20.94 -3.20 -18.37
C LYS A 237 -20.35 -1.89 -17.87
N ALA A 238 -19.07 -1.65 -18.18
CA ALA A 238 -18.43 -0.37 -17.91
C ALA A 238 -19.23 0.80 -18.51
N SER A 239 -19.26 1.93 -17.80
CA SER A 239 -19.99 3.13 -18.26
C SER A 239 -19.23 3.89 -19.34
N VAL A 240 -17.89 3.86 -19.31
CA VAL A 240 -17.04 4.51 -20.32
C VAL A 240 -16.84 3.59 -21.53
N ASP A 241 -16.68 4.19 -22.72
CA ASP A 241 -16.53 3.44 -23.98
C ASP A 241 -15.07 2.98 -24.17
N THR A 242 -14.13 3.88 -23.90
CA THR A 242 -12.69 3.61 -23.97
C THR A 242 -11.96 4.10 -22.73
N VAL A 243 -10.78 3.51 -22.47
CA VAL A 243 -9.83 4.00 -21.46
C VAL A 243 -8.44 4.06 -22.09
N THR A 244 -7.79 5.21 -21.99
CA THR A 244 -6.40 5.37 -22.40
C THR A 244 -5.53 5.74 -21.21
N ILE A 245 -4.59 4.87 -20.87
CA ILE A 245 -3.54 5.15 -19.88
C ILE A 245 -2.35 5.73 -20.63
N LYS A 246 -2.01 7.00 -20.39
CA LYS A 246 -0.86 7.70 -21.00
C LYS A 246 0.30 7.77 -20.04
N GLU A 247 1.48 7.40 -20.50
CA GLU A 247 2.72 7.47 -19.75
C GLU A 247 3.35 8.86 -19.90
N VAL A 248 3.27 9.69 -18.85
CA VAL A 248 3.69 11.09 -18.86
C VAL A 248 4.62 11.33 -17.65
N PRO A 249 5.91 11.03 -17.73
CA PRO A 249 6.83 11.08 -16.59
C PRO A 249 6.96 12.46 -15.93
N GLU A 250 6.81 13.55 -16.70
CA GLU A 250 7.00 14.91 -16.20
C GLU A 250 5.74 15.41 -15.47
N ALA A 251 5.88 15.74 -14.18
CA ALA A 251 4.76 16.11 -13.30
C ALA A 251 3.98 17.36 -13.75
N GLY A 252 4.69 18.39 -14.24
CA GLY A 252 4.06 19.62 -14.74
C GLY A 252 3.21 19.35 -16.00
N SER A 253 3.65 18.43 -16.85
CA SER A 253 2.89 18.01 -18.04
C SER A 253 1.62 17.28 -17.64
N ARG A 254 1.67 16.33 -16.68
CA ARG A 254 0.47 15.67 -16.14
C ARG A 254 -0.51 16.69 -15.54
N THR A 255 -0.01 17.65 -14.75
CA THR A 255 -0.84 18.72 -14.16
C THR A 255 -1.50 19.58 -15.25
N ALA A 256 -0.77 19.92 -16.30
CA ALA A 256 -1.31 20.70 -17.43
C ALA A 256 -2.39 19.93 -18.19
N MET A 257 -2.20 18.62 -18.44
CA MET A 257 -3.21 17.76 -19.08
C MET A 257 -4.52 17.74 -18.28
N LEU A 258 -4.45 17.63 -16.96
CA LEU A 258 -5.63 17.71 -16.10
C LEU A 258 -6.34 19.08 -16.22
N GLN A 259 -5.57 20.18 -16.19
CA GLN A 259 -6.13 21.52 -16.29
C GLN A 259 -6.79 21.79 -17.64
N THR A 260 -6.20 21.30 -18.74
CA THR A 260 -6.74 21.47 -20.11
C THR A 260 -7.86 20.49 -20.45
N GLY A 261 -8.04 19.42 -19.66
CA GLY A 261 -9.01 18.36 -19.96
C GLY A 261 -8.48 17.33 -20.96
N GLU A 262 -7.16 17.27 -21.17
CA GLU A 262 -6.51 16.20 -21.93
C GLU A 262 -6.32 14.90 -21.11
N ALA A 263 -6.49 14.98 -19.80
CA ALA A 263 -6.58 13.87 -18.89
C ALA A 263 -7.69 14.10 -17.87
N ASP A 264 -8.40 13.02 -17.50
CA ASP A 264 -9.49 13.02 -16.53
C ASP A 264 -9.00 12.63 -15.14
N LEU A 265 -7.95 11.82 -15.07
CA LEU A 265 -7.29 11.36 -13.84
C LEU A 265 -5.77 11.49 -14.01
N VAL A 266 -5.11 12.01 -12.98
CA VAL A 266 -3.64 12.13 -12.92
C VAL A 266 -3.12 11.44 -11.66
N TYR A 267 -2.16 10.55 -11.84
CA TYR A 267 -1.51 9.81 -10.74
C TYR A 267 -0.03 9.50 -11.06
N PRO A 268 0.89 9.63 -10.07
CA PRO A 268 0.71 10.37 -8.83
C PRO A 268 0.63 11.89 -9.07
N MET A 269 0.00 12.61 -8.12
CA MET A 269 -0.01 14.07 -8.09
C MET A 269 1.03 14.54 -7.06
N PRO A 270 2.13 15.17 -7.47
CA PRO A 270 3.12 15.69 -6.53
C PRO A 270 2.54 16.79 -5.64
N ALA A 271 2.90 16.77 -4.35
CA ALA A 271 2.39 17.71 -3.35
C ALA A 271 2.65 19.20 -3.70
N ASP A 272 3.77 19.49 -4.36
CA ASP A 272 4.14 20.83 -4.80
C ASP A 272 3.30 21.34 -5.99
N GLN A 273 2.70 20.43 -6.77
CA GLN A 273 1.81 20.78 -7.88
C GLN A 273 0.36 21.03 -7.42
N ILE A 274 -0.03 20.53 -6.25
CA ILE A 274 -1.39 20.68 -5.72
C ILE A 274 -1.77 22.16 -5.57
N GLU A 275 -0.87 23.02 -5.10
CA GLU A 275 -1.16 24.44 -4.93
C GLU A 275 -1.50 25.15 -6.27
N ALA A 276 -1.02 24.63 -7.40
CA ALA A 276 -1.31 25.18 -8.73
C ALA A 276 -2.75 24.89 -9.20
N ILE A 277 -3.38 23.84 -8.68
CA ILE A 277 -4.73 23.38 -9.07
C ILE A 277 -5.76 23.53 -7.95
N LYS A 278 -5.30 23.80 -6.72
CA LYS A 278 -6.15 23.99 -5.55
C LYS A 278 -7.09 25.18 -5.74
N GLY A 279 -8.39 24.94 -5.53
CA GLY A 279 -9.42 25.97 -5.71
C GLY A 279 -9.93 26.12 -7.16
N ASN A 280 -9.56 25.22 -8.05
CA ASN A 280 -10.22 25.07 -9.34
C ASN A 280 -11.44 24.13 -9.18
N ASP A 281 -12.65 24.66 -9.33
CA ASP A 281 -13.91 23.91 -9.17
C ASP A 281 -14.08 22.75 -10.18
N ASP A 282 -13.28 22.72 -11.25
CA ASP A 282 -13.28 21.68 -12.26
C ASP A 282 -12.36 20.50 -11.92
N VAL A 283 -11.65 20.56 -10.78
CA VAL A 283 -10.65 19.57 -10.40
C VAL A 283 -10.81 19.16 -8.94
N ASN A 284 -10.76 17.86 -8.69
CA ASN A 284 -10.65 17.29 -7.36
C ASN A 284 -9.20 16.92 -7.06
N VAL A 285 -8.74 17.22 -5.86
CA VAL A 285 -7.46 16.72 -5.31
C VAL A 285 -7.78 15.79 -4.17
N LEU A 286 -7.22 14.58 -4.20
CA LEU A 286 -7.49 13.54 -3.22
C LEU A 286 -6.18 13.07 -2.57
N ALA A 287 -6.28 12.74 -1.29
CA ALA A 287 -5.23 12.14 -0.50
C ALA A 287 -5.79 10.87 0.16
N ALA A 288 -5.44 9.72 -0.35
CA ALA A 288 -5.84 8.43 0.19
C ALA A 288 -4.78 7.88 1.14
N ASP A 289 -5.18 7.16 2.18
CA ASP A 289 -4.24 6.47 3.05
C ASP A 289 -3.52 5.37 2.27
N SER A 290 -2.23 5.19 2.53
CA SER A 290 -1.44 4.16 1.89
C SER A 290 -0.98 3.08 2.88
N ASN A 291 -0.51 1.96 2.34
CA ASN A 291 0.15 0.92 3.12
C ASN A 291 1.64 1.20 3.39
N ILE A 292 2.12 2.39 3.01
CA ILE A 292 3.53 2.77 3.17
C ILE A 292 3.74 3.35 4.57
N MET A 293 4.64 2.76 5.34
CA MET A 293 5.12 3.32 6.59
C MET A 293 6.56 3.80 6.46
N ARG A 294 6.85 4.97 7.06
CA ARG A 294 8.17 5.58 7.12
C ARG A 294 8.71 5.53 8.53
N TYR A 295 9.92 5.01 8.69
CA TYR A 295 10.54 4.85 10.01
C TYR A 295 12.07 4.86 9.93
N VAL A 296 12.74 4.88 11.09
CA VAL A 296 14.16 4.59 11.20
C VAL A 296 14.33 3.33 12.01
N THR A 297 14.94 2.30 11.43
CA THR A 297 15.32 1.14 12.21
C THR A 297 16.50 1.48 13.12
N ARG A 298 16.58 0.86 14.28
CA ARG A 298 17.63 1.07 15.28
C ARG A 298 18.24 -0.27 15.65
N ASN A 299 19.52 -0.44 15.35
CA ASN A 299 20.24 -1.67 15.66
C ASN A 299 20.33 -1.85 17.19
N MET A 300 19.52 -2.75 17.73
CA MET A 300 19.43 -3.01 19.17
C MET A 300 20.67 -3.72 19.75
N ASN A 301 21.69 -4.06 18.92
CA ASN A 301 22.99 -4.52 19.38
C ASN A 301 23.94 -3.37 19.76
N VAL A 302 23.64 -2.15 19.29
CA VAL A 302 24.38 -0.94 19.70
C VAL A 302 24.13 -0.70 21.20
N PRO A 303 25.18 -0.54 22.05
CA PRO A 303 25.02 -0.49 23.48
C PRO A 303 23.98 0.52 23.99
N GLU A 304 23.99 1.72 23.46
CA GLU A 304 23.10 2.81 23.83
C GLU A 304 21.65 2.54 23.39
N LEU A 305 21.46 1.80 22.28
CA LEU A 305 20.15 1.46 21.74
C LEU A 305 19.55 0.19 22.36
N LYS A 306 20.28 -0.52 23.23
CA LYS A 306 19.73 -1.65 24.01
C LYS A 306 18.72 -1.20 25.05
N ASP A 307 18.91 -0.01 25.62
CA ASP A 307 18.01 0.52 26.64
C ASP A 307 16.69 1.00 26.01
N GLU A 308 15.59 0.43 26.46
CA GLU A 308 14.25 0.79 25.97
C GLU A 308 13.91 2.26 26.23
N LYS A 309 14.32 2.81 27.38
CA LYS A 309 14.07 4.22 27.70
C LYS A 309 14.77 5.17 26.73
N VAL A 310 15.96 4.81 26.25
CA VAL A 310 16.67 5.57 25.22
C VAL A 310 15.85 5.54 23.92
N ARG A 311 15.36 4.36 23.51
CA ARG A 311 14.57 4.23 22.29
C ARG A 311 13.23 4.97 22.38
N GLN A 312 12.58 4.94 23.54
CA GLN A 312 11.37 5.72 23.80
C GLN A 312 11.65 7.22 23.84
N ALA A 313 12.74 7.66 24.48
CA ALA A 313 13.17 9.06 24.50
C ALA A 313 13.37 9.62 23.08
N MET A 314 14.01 8.84 22.21
CA MET A 314 14.18 9.22 20.81
C MET A 314 12.83 9.41 20.10
N ASN A 315 11.82 8.56 20.36
CA ASN A 315 10.47 8.73 19.79
C ASN A 315 9.76 9.97 20.31
N TYR A 316 9.89 10.31 21.61
CA TYR A 316 9.33 11.56 22.17
C TYR A 316 10.07 12.82 21.69
N ALA A 317 11.32 12.69 21.24
CA ALA A 317 12.12 13.83 20.75
C ALA A 317 11.78 14.23 19.30
N ILE A 318 11.00 13.43 18.56
CA ILE A 318 10.62 13.73 17.18
C ILE A 318 9.27 14.46 17.11
N ASP A 319 9.28 15.67 16.55
CA ASP A 319 8.08 16.37 16.16
C ASP A 319 7.57 15.80 14.83
N LYS A 320 6.62 14.84 14.91
CA LYS A 320 6.10 14.12 13.75
C LYS A 320 5.22 15.02 12.87
N ASP A 321 4.52 16.00 13.46
CA ASP A 321 3.73 16.96 12.68
C ASP A 321 4.64 17.86 11.85
N ALA A 322 5.73 18.35 12.45
CA ALA A 322 6.75 19.10 11.73
C ALA A 322 7.44 18.24 10.65
N TYR A 323 7.67 16.97 10.91
CA TYR A 323 8.20 16.02 9.94
C TYR A 323 7.25 15.88 8.74
N VAL A 324 5.98 15.59 8.98
CA VAL A 324 4.94 15.47 7.95
C VAL A 324 4.82 16.76 7.13
N GLN A 325 4.81 17.91 7.79
CA GLN A 325 4.77 19.20 7.09
C GLN A 325 6.01 19.43 6.22
N LEU A 326 7.19 19.09 6.72
CA LEU A 326 8.45 19.28 6.01
C LEU A 326 8.60 18.34 4.81
N MET A 327 8.29 17.05 5.01
CA MET A 327 8.57 16.01 4.03
C MET A 327 7.47 15.86 2.99
N TYR A 328 6.22 16.06 3.39
CA TYR A 328 5.03 15.71 2.62
C TYR A 328 4.07 16.90 2.41
N SER A 329 4.45 18.13 2.80
CA SER A 329 3.57 19.30 2.73
C SER A 329 2.22 19.12 3.45
N GLY A 330 2.20 18.23 4.47
CA GLY A 330 1.00 17.88 5.23
C GLY A 330 0.25 16.65 4.71
N TYR A 331 0.69 16.05 3.59
CA TYR A 331 0.05 14.88 2.98
C TYR A 331 0.68 13.55 3.43
N ALA A 332 0.71 13.35 4.73
CA ALA A 332 1.02 12.12 5.42
C ALA A 332 0.39 12.17 6.81
N LYS A 333 0.29 11.05 7.48
CA LYS A 333 -0.20 10.96 8.86
C LYS A 333 0.92 10.57 9.81
N PRO A 334 1.07 11.20 10.98
CA PRO A 334 1.97 10.71 12.02
C PRO A 334 1.69 9.24 12.35
N ALA A 335 2.74 8.45 12.55
CA ALA A 335 2.57 7.04 12.88
C ALA A 335 1.91 6.86 14.26
N THR A 336 0.90 6.02 14.32
CA THR A 336 0.12 5.68 15.53
C THR A 336 0.18 4.21 15.89
N SER A 337 0.86 3.40 15.07
CA SER A 337 1.19 2.00 15.33
C SER A 337 2.43 1.60 14.50
N ILE A 338 2.84 0.34 14.62
CA ILE A 338 3.93 -0.24 13.81
C ILE A 338 3.52 -0.52 12.36
N VAL A 339 2.25 -0.33 12.02
CA VAL A 339 1.69 -0.47 10.67
C VAL A 339 0.69 0.65 10.39
N PRO A 340 0.41 0.99 9.12
CA PRO A 340 -0.67 1.89 8.73
C PRO A 340 -2.06 1.39 9.15
N SER A 341 -3.01 2.32 9.31
CA SER A 341 -4.38 2.02 9.77
C SER A 341 -5.21 1.14 8.82
N ILE A 342 -4.78 1.04 7.56
CA ILE A 342 -5.44 0.21 6.54
C ILE A 342 -5.03 -1.27 6.57
N ILE A 343 -4.05 -1.63 7.40
CA ILE A 343 -3.58 -3.01 7.53
C ILE A 343 -4.53 -3.80 8.42
N GLY A 344 -4.95 -4.97 7.96
CA GLY A 344 -5.84 -5.86 8.73
C GLY A 344 -5.28 -6.17 10.12
N GLY A 345 -6.11 -6.03 11.14
CA GLY A 345 -5.70 -6.20 12.54
C GLY A 345 -4.98 -4.98 13.14
N TYR A 346 -5.01 -3.80 12.46
CA TYR A 346 -4.46 -2.56 13.02
C TYR A 346 -5.05 -2.25 14.40
N LYS A 347 -4.18 -1.80 15.30
CA LYS A 347 -4.55 -1.28 16.61
C LYS A 347 -3.82 0.02 16.88
N GLU A 348 -4.56 1.08 17.12
CA GLU A 348 -3.98 2.35 17.53
C GLU A 348 -3.28 2.21 18.89
N GLN A 349 -2.08 2.74 19.00
CA GLN A 349 -1.26 2.72 20.20
C GLN A 349 -1.27 4.08 20.90
N THR A 350 -0.87 4.12 22.17
CA THR A 350 -0.64 5.39 22.87
C THR A 350 0.44 6.19 22.13
N PRO A 351 0.14 7.38 21.62
CA PRO A 351 1.08 8.10 20.76
C PRO A 351 2.36 8.53 21.50
N TYR A 352 3.49 8.42 20.84
CA TYR A 352 4.70 9.17 21.18
C TYR A 352 4.55 10.62 20.70
N THR A 353 3.84 11.44 21.47
CA THR A 353 3.71 12.87 21.18
C THR A 353 5.02 13.60 21.40
N TYR A 354 5.30 14.65 20.62
CA TYR A 354 6.52 15.43 20.80
C TYR A 354 6.58 16.04 22.20
N ASP A 355 7.53 15.58 23.02
CA ASP A 355 7.74 16.00 24.40
C ASP A 355 9.22 15.92 24.77
N LEU A 356 9.93 17.04 24.64
CA LEU A 356 11.36 17.13 24.93
C LEU A 356 11.68 16.95 26.42
N GLU A 357 10.79 17.36 27.31
CA GLU A 357 11.05 17.21 28.75
C GLU A 357 10.95 15.74 29.15
N LYS A 358 9.95 15.03 28.62
CA LYS A 358 9.82 13.58 28.79
C LYS A 358 11.00 12.82 28.17
N ALA A 359 11.43 13.22 26.99
CA ALA A 359 12.58 12.63 26.31
C ALA A 359 13.87 12.78 27.14
N LYS A 360 14.15 13.99 27.67
CA LYS A 360 15.30 14.25 28.54
C LYS A 360 15.24 13.49 29.87
N GLU A 361 14.04 13.37 30.46
CA GLU A 361 13.83 12.59 31.68
C GLU A 361 14.20 11.13 31.44
N LEU A 362 13.72 10.51 30.35
CA LEU A 362 14.02 9.13 29.97
C LEU A 362 15.53 8.93 29.71
N MET A 363 16.19 9.87 28.99
CA MET A 363 17.64 9.84 28.78
C MET A 363 18.40 9.86 30.08
N LYS A 364 17.98 10.68 31.04
CA LYS A 364 18.58 10.76 32.36
C LYS A 364 18.36 9.47 33.17
N GLU A 365 17.15 8.91 33.17
CA GLU A 365 16.83 7.65 33.82
C GLU A 365 17.66 6.48 33.28
N ALA A 366 17.95 6.50 31.97
CA ALA A 366 18.81 5.54 31.29
C ALA A 366 20.31 5.77 31.53
N GLY A 367 20.68 6.91 32.15
CA GLY A 367 22.09 7.27 32.42
C GLY A 367 22.81 7.88 31.21
N TYR A 368 22.08 8.39 30.22
CA TYR A 368 22.62 8.99 29.00
C TYR A 368 22.30 10.49 28.90
N GLU A 369 22.16 11.21 30.00
CA GLU A 369 21.85 12.65 30.02
C GLU A 369 22.90 13.50 29.27
N ASP A 370 24.17 13.06 29.23
CA ASP A 370 25.26 13.72 28.50
C ASP A 370 25.24 13.42 26.99
N GLY A 371 24.39 12.47 26.57
CA GLY A 371 24.24 12.05 25.19
C GLY A 371 25.34 11.12 24.68
N PHE A 372 25.29 10.83 23.38
CA PHE A 372 26.23 9.93 22.69
C PHE A 372 26.18 10.20 21.17
N LYS A 373 27.00 9.43 20.42
CA LYS A 373 27.05 9.54 18.96
C LYS A 373 26.44 8.34 18.29
N LEU A 374 25.72 8.58 17.20
CA LEU A 374 25.16 7.55 16.30
C LEU A 374 25.40 7.93 14.84
N THR A 375 25.38 6.93 13.98
CA THR A 375 25.29 7.12 12.51
C THR A 375 23.86 6.85 12.03
N LEU A 376 23.41 7.60 11.04
CA LEU A 376 22.14 7.41 10.37
C LEU A 376 22.41 7.23 8.87
N TRP A 377 22.15 6.03 8.38
CA TRP A 377 22.31 5.65 6.98
C TRP A 377 20.98 5.83 6.22
N GLY A 378 21.06 6.04 4.93
CA GLY A 378 19.92 6.13 4.04
C GLY A 378 20.34 6.36 2.60
N ASP A 379 19.37 6.39 1.71
CA ASP A 379 19.55 6.71 0.30
C ASP A 379 20.10 8.14 0.12
N ASN A 380 20.84 8.37 -0.97
CA ASN A 380 21.45 9.66 -1.28
C ASN A 380 20.52 10.62 -2.05
N SER A 381 19.26 10.28 -2.25
CA SER A 381 18.29 11.19 -2.85
C SER A 381 18.09 12.44 -1.99
N THR A 382 17.75 13.55 -2.64
CA THR A 382 17.52 14.82 -1.93
C THR A 382 16.44 14.68 -0.85
N GLN A 383 15.40 13.91 -1.10
CA GLN A 383 14.29 13.69 -0.17
C GLN A 383 14.74 12.91 1.07
N GLU A 384 15.48 11.81 0.88
CA GLU A 384 16.00 11.00 1.98
C GLU A 384 16.99 11.79 2.86
N VAL A 385 17.93 12.52 2.24
CA VAL A 385 18.89 13.38 2.96
C VAL A 385 18.18 14.47 3.77
N LYS A 386 17.09 15.03 3.23
CA LYS A 386 16.26 16.02 3.95
C LYS A 386 15.63 15.42 5.20
N GLY A 387 15.04 14.21 5.11
CA GLY A 387 14.46 13.48 6.24
C GLY A 387 15.50 13.13 7.31
N MET A 388 16.64 12.56 6.90
CA MET A 388 17.74 12.25 7.83
C MET A 388 18.28 13.49 8.53
N THR A 389 18.38 14.63 7.83
CA THR A 389 18.84 15.91 8.39
C THR A 389 17.87 16.43 9.45
N PHE A 390 16.55 16.31 9.21
CA PHE A 390 15.52 16.64 10.18
C PHE A 390 15.67 15.79 11.46
N ILE A 391 15.82 14.49 11.33
CA ILE A 391 16.00 13.55 12.45
C ILE A 391 17.24 13.92 13.28
N LYS A 392 18.37 14.19 12.60
CA LYS A 392 19.59 14.68 13.26
C LYS A 392 19.33 15.91 14.12
N GLN A 393 18.59 16.90 13.59
CA GLN A 393 18.28 18.14 14.31
C GLN A 393 17.38 17.90 15.53
N MET A 394 16.40 16.99 15.40
CA MET A 394 15.53 16.63 16.51
C MET A 394 16.30 15.94 17.64
N LEU A 395 17.07 14.90 17.31
CA LEU A 395 17.82 14.11 18.28
C LEU A 395 18.94 14.91 18.98
N ALA A 396 19.49 15.92 18.32
CA ALA A 396 20.45 16.85 18.95
C ALA A 396 19.87 17.58 20.18
N GLN A 397 18.55 17.74 20.28
CA GLN A 397 17.88 18.40 21.42
C GLN A 397 17.90 17.56 22.70
N ILE A 398 18.20 16.26 22.58
CA ILE A 398 18.42 15.33 23.69
C ILE A 398 19.87 14.85 23.75
N ASN A 399 20.81 15.65 23.24
CA ASN A 399 22.26 15.44 23.23
C ASN A 399 22.74 14.23 22.40
N ILE A 400 21.93 13.68 21.49
CA ILE A 400 22.39 12.64 20.57
C ILE A 400 22.99 13.29 19.32
N ASP A 401 24.31 13.11 19.10
CA ASP A 401 25.03 13.61 17.93
C ASP A 401 24.94 12.59 16.79
N VAL A 402 24.14 12.91 15.77
CA VAL A 402 23.90 12.01 14.63
C VAL A 402 24.76 12.41 13.43
N GLU A 403 25.59 11.49 12.95
CA GLU A 403 26.28 11.61 11.67
C GLU A 403 25.42 11.01 10.56
N VAL A 404 24.99 11.85 9.60
CA VAL A 404 24.18 11.43 8.45
C VAL A 404 25.10 10.93 7.35
N LEU A 405 24.91 9.70 6.90
CA LEU A 405 25.73 9.01 5.90
C LEU A 405 24.84 8.54 4.73
N PRO A 406 24.56 9.42 3.76
CA PRO A 406 23.81 9.04 2.57
C PRO A 406 24.65 8.17 1.63
N MET A 407 24.03 7.15 1.04
CA MET A 407 24.70 6.18 0.16
C MET A 407 23.88 5.95 -1.10
N GLU A 408 24.53 5.50 -2.15
CA GLU A 408 23.84 5.00 -3.33
C GLU A 408 23.05 3.72 -2.96
N PRO A 409 21.81 3.50 -3.46
CA PRO A 409 20.90 2.43 -3.01
C PRO A 409 21.50 1.03 -3.01
N ALA A 410 22.21 0.63 -4.06
CA ALA A 410 22.83 -0.70 -4.12
C ALA A 410 23.92 -0.86 -3.04
N THR A 411 24.78 0.17 -2.85
CA THR A 411 25.80 0.18 -1.79
C THR A 411 25.18 0.13 -0.40
N LEU A 412 24.05 0.83 -0.20
CA LEU A 412 23.32 0.82 1.07
C LEU A 412 22.79 -0.58 1.37
N ASN A 413 22.15 -1.22 0.39
CA ASN A 413 21.62 -2.58 0.55
C ASN A 413 22.73 -3.60 0.86
N ASP A 414 23.85 -3.55 0.16
CA ASP A 414 25.00 -4.43 0.41
C ASP A 414 25.56 -4.30 1.83
N LYS A 415 25.40 -3.13 2.46
CA LYS A 415 25.87 -2.87 3.84
C LYS A 415 24.84 -3.17 4.92
N ILE A 416 23.55 -3.13 4.57
CA ILE A 416 22.45 -3.37 5.53
C ILE A 416 22.19 -4.87 5.69
N TYR A 417 22.20 -5.63 4.58
CA TYR A 417 21.85 -7.05 4.56
C TYR A 417 23.09 -7.95 4.71
N VAL A 418 23.86 -7.72 5.77
CA VAL A 418 25.06 -8.50 6.13
C VAL A 418 24.78 -9.29 7.41
N ASP A 419 25.64 -10.27 7.68
CA ASP A 419 25.60 -11.00 8.98
C ASP A 419 25.64 -10.03 10.16
N GLN A 420 24.90 -10.37 11.21
CA GLN A 420 24.78 -9.52 12.40
C GLN A 420 26.14 -9.11 12.99
N GLU A 421 27.15 -9.99 12.92
CA GLU A 421 28.50 -9.73 13.44
C GLU A 421 29.26 -8.70 12.59
N GLU A 422 28.86 -8.51 11.32
CA GLU A 422 29.46 -7.56 10.38
C GLU A 422 28.67 -6.25 10.28
N ALA A 423 27.51 -6.15 10.93
CA ALA A 423 26.63 -5.00 10.84
C ALA A 423 27.21 -3.75 11.52
N GLU A 424 27.63 -2.77 10.72
CA GLU A 424 28.16 -1.48 11.19
C GLU A 424 27.05 -0.43 11.40
N VAL A 425 25.84 -0.67 10.89
CA VAL A 425 24.73 0.28 10.94
C VAL A 425 24.26 0.51 12.39
N ASN A 426 24.12 1.78 12.79
CA ASN A 426 23.45 2.11 14.04
C ASN A 426 21.95 2.35 13.80
N MET A 427 21.65 3.19 12.82
CA MET A 427 20.29 3.55 12.42
C MET A 427 20.19 3.61 10.90
N TRP A 428 19.02 3.22 10.36
CA TRP A 428 18.73 3.27 8.92
C TRP A 428 17.34 3.86 8.66
N TYR A 429 17.32 4.90 7.84
CA TYR A 429 16.09 5.58 7.42
C TYR A 429 15.49 4.86 6.21
N VAL A 430 14.26 4.38 6.35
CA VAL A 430 13.66 3.44 5.40
C VAL A 430 12.12 3.57 5.34
N ASN A 431 11.53 3.05 4.29
CA ASN A 431 10.10 2.79 4.20
C ASN A 431 9.83 1.31 3.93
N TRP A 432 8.59 0.91 4.21
CA TRP A 432 8.10 -0.42 3.90
C TRP A 432 6.62 -0.40 3.53
N SER A 433 6.21 -1.31 2.66
CA SER A 433 4.80 -1.54 2.33
C SER A 433 4.56 -3.04 2.11
N ALA A 434 3.38 -3.53 2.53
CA ALA A 434 2.95 -4.90 2.29
C ALA A 434 1.77 -4.91 1.31
N SER A 435 1.95 -5.51 0.14
CA SER A 435 0.94 -5.53 -0.93
C SER A 435 -0.28 -6.41 -0.63
N ASP A 436 -0.22 -7.25 0.39
CA ASP A 436 -1.31 -8.14 0.80
C ASP A 436 -2.19 -7.56 1.92
N PHE A 437 -1.87 -6.37 2.41
CA PHE A 437 -2.57 -5.67 3.49
C PHE A 437 -2.72 -6.49 4.79
N THR A 438 -1.87 -7.49 4.99
CA THR A 438 -1.87 -8.30 6.21
C THR A 438 -0.85 -7.81 7.23
N MET A 439 -1.13 -8.04 8.51
CA MET A 439 -0.18 -7.76 9.59
C MET A 439 1.10 -8.57 9.41
N ASP A 440 0.97 -9.86 9.09
CA ASP A 440 2.12 -10.75 8.89
C ASP A 440 3.04 -10.27 7.77
N GLY A 441 2.49 -9.95 6.59
CA GLY A 441 3.23 -9.38 5.46
C GLY A 441 3.86 -8.02 5.77
N SER A 442 3.26 -7.25 6.68
CA SER A 442 3.77 -5.94 7.07
C SER A 442 4.95 -6.00 8.04
N VAL A 443 5.00 -6.97 8.95
CA VAL A 443 5.96 -6.91 10.07
C VAL A 443 6.82 -8.15 10.27
N ARG A 444 6.42 -9.35 9.80
CA ARG A 444 7.21 -10.56 10.05
C ARG A 444 8.64 -10.43 9.55
N SER A 445 8.83 -10.07 8.30
CA SER A 445 10.17 -9.91 7.70
C SER A 445 11.02 -8.83 8.37
N LEU A 446 10.39 -7.90 9.10
CA LEU A 446 11.03 -6.72 9.68
C LEU A 446 11.30 -6.85 11.18
N LEU A 447 10.55 -7.70 11.91
CA LEU A 447 10.60 -7.73 13.38
C LEU A 447 10.63 -9.14 13.99
N HIS A 448 10.26 -10.21 13.27
CA HIS A 448 10.37 -11.57 13.80
C HIS A 448 11.84 -11.93 14.05
N SER A 449 12.13 -12.60 15.14
CA SER A 449 13.51 -12.87 15.60
C SER A 449 14.32 -13.70 14.59
N ASP A 450 13.69 -14.61 13.85
CA ASP A 450 14.35 -15.44 12.83
C ASP A 450 14.60 -14.70 11.50
N MET A 451 14.11 -13.46 11.38
CA MET A 451 14.17 -12.67 10.15
C MET A 451 15.28 -11.62 10.14
N VAL A 452 16.35 -11.85 10.91
CA VAL A 452 17.53 -10.98 10.87
C VAL A 452 18.34 -11.16 9.58
N PRO A 453 19.06 -10.12 9.12
CA PRO A 453 19.98 -10.27 7.99
C PRO A 453 21.01 -11.38 8.18
N PRO A 454 21.48 -12.05 7.12
CA PRO A 454 21.10 -11.84 5.71
C PRO A 454 19.81 -12.54 5.30
N THR A 455 19.18 -13.31 6.19
CA THR A 455 17.96 -14.10 5.91
C THR A 455 16.80 -13.21 5.47
N SER A 456 16.59 -12.07 6.15
CA SER A 456 15.50 -11.14 5.85
C SER A 456 15.83 -9.71 6.32
N ALA A 457 14.83 -8.91 6.68
CA ALA A 457 14.94 -7.46 6.85
C ALA A 457 14.75 -6.96 8.29
N ASN A 458 14.85 -7.83 9.32
CA ASN A 458 14.87 -7.40 10.71
C ASN A 458 16.21 -6.72 11.07
N THR A 459 16.47 -5.57 10.46
CA THR A 459 17.69 -4.78 10.64
C THR A 459 17.71 -4.00 11.96
N ALA A 460 16.62 -4.07 12.74
CA ALA A 460 16.61 -3.64 14.13
C ALA A 460 17.27 -4.66 15.05
N TYR A 461 17.44 -5.90 14.59
CA TYR A 461 17.85 -7.04 15.42
C TYR A 461 16.96 -7.18 16.66
N PHE A 462 15.67 -6.92 16.45
CA PHE A 462 14.64 -7.06 17.48
C PHE A 462 14.43 -8.54 17.77
N VAL A 463 14.48 -8.91 19.04
CA VAL A 463 14.25 -10.28 19.52
C VAL A 463 13.25 -10.22 20.67
N ASN A 464 12.09 -10.84 20.49
CA ASN A 464 11.07 -10.95 21.53
C ASN A 464 10.20 -12.19 21.31
N GLU A 465 10.37 -13.20 22.18
CA GLU A 465 9.69 -14.49 22.06
C GLU A 465 8.15 -14.40 22.14
N ASP A 466 7.61 -13.44 22.93
CA ASP A 466 6.15 -13.25 23.02
C ASP A 466 5.59 -12.63 21.74
N PHE A 467 6.33 -11.69 21.13
CA PHE A 467 5.97 -11.10 19.84
C PHE A 467 5.99 -12.16 18.71
N ASP A 468 7.05 -12.96 18.64
CA ASP A 468 7.21 -14.01 17.64
C ASP A 468 6.06 -15.02 17.72
N LYS A 469 5.75 -15.47 18.96
CA LYS A 469 4.66 -16.40 19.21
C LYS A 469 3.29 -15.83 18.78
N LEU A 470 3.04 -14.54 19.04
CA LEU A 470 1.79 -13.91 18.60
C LEU A 470 1.71 -13.78 17.09
N LEU A 471 2.82 -13.51 16.39
CA LEU A 471 2.85 -13.52 14.93
C LEU A 471 2.54 -14.92 14.38
N ASP A 472 3.13 -15.98 14.96
CA ASP A 472 2.89 -17.37 14.53
C ASP A 472 1.44 -17.80 14.81
N GLU A 473 0.88 -17.43 15.96
CA GLU A 473 -0.51 -17.72 16.29
C GLU A 473 -1.48 -16.94 15.36
N GLY A 474 -1.19 -15.67 15.07
CA GLY A 474 -1.99 -14.86 14.15
C GLY A 474 -1.97 -15.41 12.73
N LEU A 475 -0.79 -15.85 12.24
CA LEU A 475 -0.64 -16.46 10.92
C LEU A 475 -1.47 -17.75 10.77
N ALA A 476 -1.59 -18.53 11.84
CA ALA A 476 -2.35 -19.79 11.87
C ALA A 476 -3.85 -19.60 12.18
N THR A 477 -4.30 -18.37 12.48
CA THR A 477 -5.67 -18.08 12.90
C THR A 477 -6.51 -17.58 11.73
N ALA A 478 -7.54 -18.33 11.32
CA ALA A 478 -8.43 -17.95 10.22
C ALA A 478 -9.60 -17.05 10.66
N ASP A 479 -9.98 -17.04 11.93
CA ASP A 479 -11.02 -16.17 12.48
C ASP A 479 -10.51 -14.71 12.52
N PRO A 480 -11.10 -13.77 11.74
CA PRO A 480 -10.57 -12.42 11.61
C PRO A 480 -10.59 -11.62 12.93
N ASP A 481 -11.62 -11.80 13.77
CA ASP A 481 -11.75 -11.07 15.02
C ASP A 481 -10.69 -11.53 16.03
N LYS A 482 -10.51 -12.84 16.14
CA LYS A 482 -9.47 -13.43 16.97
C LYS A 482 -8.06 -13.08 16.47
N GLN A 483 -7.85 -13.11 15.15
CA GLN A 483 -6.60 -12.73 14.53
C GLN A 483 -6.25 -11.26 14.83
N ALA A 484 -7.24 -10.36 14.73
CA ALA A 484 -7.07 -8.94 15.04
C ALA A 484 -6.71 -8.70 16.52
N GLU A 485 -7.29 -9.48 17.46
CA GLU A 485 -6.93 -9.42 18.88
C GLU A 485 -5.47 -9.84 19.10
N ILE A 486 -5.05 -10.98 18.54
CA ILE A 486 -3.67 -11.50 18.63
C ILE A 486 -2.68 -10.49 18.05
N TYR A 487 -2.91 -10.00 16.85
CA TYR A 487 -2.04 -9.02 16.21
C TYR A 487 -2.05 -7.67 16.94
N GLY A 488 -3.16 -7.30 17.57
CA GLY A 488 -3.25 -6.11 18.42
C GLY A 488 -2.34 -6.18 19.66
N GLU A 489 -2.15 -7.37 20.25
CA GLU A 489 -1.19 -7.59 21.34
C GLU A 489 0.25 -7.52 20.82
N ALA A 490 0.57 -8.17 19.69
CA ALA A 490 1.87 -8.09 19.06
C ALA A 490 2.29 -6.64 18.76
N GLN A 491 1.37 -5.84 18.19
CA GLN A 491 1.61 -4.42 17.93
C GLN A 491 1.98 -3.65 19.21
N THR A 492 1.30 -3.93 20.31
CA THR A 492 1.57 -3.25 21.59
C THR A 492 2.99 -3.56 22.09
N ILE A 493 3.40 -4.84 22.04
CA ILE A 493 4.75 -5.26 22.43
C ILE A 493 5.81 -4.52 21.60
N ALA A 494 5.68 -4.52 20.27
CA ALA A 494 6.66 -3.89 19.41
C ALA A 494 6.65 -2.36 19.53
N TRP A 495 5.48 -1.74 19.74
CA TRP A 495 5.37 -0.30 19.94
C TRP A 495 6.06 0.16 21.23
N GLU A 496 5.83 -0.54 22.33
CA GLU A 496 6.45 -0.25 23.63
C GLU A 496 7.96 -0.50 23.60
N ALA A 497 8.40 -1.62 23.02
CA ALA A 497 9.82 -1.92 22.84
C ALA A 497 10.55 -0.92 21.95
N ALA A 498 9.81 -0.23 21.09
CA ALA A 498 10.28 0.82 20.19
C ALA A 498 11.54 0.42 19.38
N PRO A 499 11.52 -0.66 18.57
CA PRO A 499 12.65 -1.02 17.72
C PRO A 499 12.89 0.02 16.64
N TRP A 500 11.88 0.82 16.32
CA TRP A 500 11.90 1.87 15.32
C TRP A 500 11.67 3.26 15.91
N LEU A 501 12.26 4.25 15.26
CA LEU A 501 11.82 5.63 15.38
C LEU A 501 10.62 5.77 14.41
N PHE A 502 9.42 5.81 14.96
CA PHE A 502 8.18 5.88 14.19
C PHE A 502 7.98 7.30 13.66
N LEU A 503 7.80 7.45 12.35
CA LEU A 503 7.68 8.76 11.72
C LEU A 503 6.27 9.02 11.22
N GLY A 504 5.85 8.33 10.16
CA GLY A 504 4.54 8.56 9.56
C GLY A 504 4.15 7.53 8.53
N ASN A 505 2.91 7.64 8.10
CA ASN A 505 2.33 6.86 7.02
C ASN A 505 2.08 7.81 5.84
N ASP A 506 2.62 7.47 4.68
CA ASP A 506 2.47 8.27 3.48
C ASP A 506 1.00 8.26 3.03
N GLN A 507 0.57 9.33 2.35
CA GLN A 507 -0.70 9.36 1.65
C GLN A 507 -0.46 9.35 0.13
N ILE A 508 -1.33 8.66 -0.58
CA ILE A 508 -1.34 8.64 -2.04
C ILE A 508 -2.10 9.86 -2.54
N LEU A 509 -1.41 10.68 -3.33
CA LEU A 509 -1.99 11.88 -3.90
C LEU A 509 -2.33 11.66 -5.37
N TYR A 510 -3.57 11.98 -5.73
CA TYR A 510 -4.03 11.97 -7.11
C TYR A 510 -5.05 13.09 -7.35
N ALA A 511 -5.30 13.41 -8.60
CA ALA A 511 -6.25 14.46 -8.95
C ALA A 511 -7.09 14.04 -10.16
N SER A 512 -8.35 14.45 -10.17
CA SER A 512 -9.29 14.13 -11.23
C SER A 512 -10.09 15.35 -11.68
N LYS A 513 -10.71 15.24 -12.83
CA LYS A 513 -11.78 16.15 -13.23
C LYS A 513 -12.98 15.99 -12.29
N SER A 514 -13.67 17.06 -12.00
CA SER A 514 -14.79 17.10 -11.04
C SER A 514 -16.04 16.32 -11.49
N TYR A 515 -16.13 15.95 -12.77
CA TYR A 515 -17.19 15.14 -13.35
C TYR A 515 -16.90 13.63 -13.33
N LEU A 516 -15.68 13.20 -12.99
CA LEU A 516 -15.30 11.79 -12.90
C LEU A 516 -15.76 11.21 -11.55
N SER A 517 -16.35 10.01 -11.58
CA SER A 517 -16.70 9.22 -10.41
C SER A 517 -16.39 7.74 -10.63
N GLY A 518 -16.43 6.92 -9.57
CA GLY A 518 -16.25 5.47 -9.62
C GLY A 518 -14.82 4.97 -9.78
N ALA A 519 -13.91 5.76 -10.36
CA ALA A 519 -12.48 5.43 -10.35
C ALA A 519 -11.85 5.72 -8.98
N TYR A 520 -10.74 5.05 -8.65
CA TYR A 520 -10.00 5.30 -7.41
C TYR A 520 -8.54 4.84 -7.50
N VAL A 521 -7.72 5.29 -6.56
CA VAL A 521 -6.39 4.73 -6.32
C VAL A 521 -6.43 3.98 -5.00
N SER A 522 -6.09 2.70 -5.03
CA SER A 522 -6.06 1.85 -3.84
C SER A 522 -4.81 2.11 -2.99
N PRO A 523 -4.81 1.70 -1.70
CA PRO A 523 -3.72 1.99 -0.77
C PRO A 523 -2.34 1.44 -1.16
N ASP A 524 -2.28 0.46 -2.06
CA ASP A 524 -1.03 -0.06 -2.65
C ASP A 524 -0.51 0.78 -3.82
N GLY A 525 -1.23 1.85 -4.19
CA GLY A 525 -0.91 2.71 -5.31
C GLY A 525 -1.45 2.21 -6.66
N ALA A 526 -2.15 1.10 -6.71
CA ALA A 526 -2.81 0.68 -7.95
C ALA A 526 -4.09 1.49 -8.17
N PHE A 527 -4.31 2.00 -9.38
CA PHE A 527 -5.55 2.67 -9.73
C PHE A 527 -6.56 1.69 -10.35
N ASN A 528 -7.83 1.93 -10.07
CA ASN A 528 -8.95 1.16 -10.60
C ASN A 528 -9.88 2.10 -11.39
N PHE A 529 -10.19 1.71 -12.60
CA PHE A 529 -11.04 2.45 -13.53
C PHE A 529 -12.26 1.66 -14.04
N THR A 530 -12.42 0.42 -13.57
CA THR A 530 -13.46 -0.49 -14.11
C THR A 530 -14.87 0.02 -13.87
N ASN A 531 -15.08 0.78 -12.78
CA ASN A 531 -16.36 1.39 -12.43
C ASN A 531 -16.41 2.90 -12.72
N ALA A 532 -15.46 3.41 -13.53
CA ALA A 532 -15.42 4.83 -13.86
C ALA A 532 -16.69 5.29 -14.60
N VAL A 533 -17.19 6.46 -14.21
CA VAL A 533 -18.32 7.13 -14.83
C VAL A 533 -17.95 8.58 -15.14
N LEU A 534 -18.09 8.98 -16.39
CA LEU A 534 -17.97 10.35 -16.84
C LEU A 534 -19.36 10.97 -16.94
N ALA A 535 -19.65 12.05 -16.19
CA ALA A 535 -20.92 12.75 -16.31
C ALA A 535 -21.02 13.41 -17.69
N GLN A 536 -22.12 13.12 -18.43
CA GLN A 536 -22.39 13.59 -19.79
C GLN A 536 -23.35 14.79 -19.81
#